data_7f65a32395cd3951b234495d610fc3fc
#
_entry.id   7f65a32395cd3951b234495d610fc3fc
#
_cell.length_a   1.000
_cell.length_b   1.000
_cell.length_c   1.000
_cell.angle_alpha   90.00
_cell.angle_beta   90.00
_cell.angle_gamma   90.00
#
_symmetry.space_group_name_H-M   'P 1'
#
loop_
_entity.id
_entity.type
_entity.pdbx_description
1 polymer ?
#
loop_
_entity_poly.entity_id
_entity_poly.type
_entity_poly.pdbx_seq_one_letter_code
_entity_poly.pdbx_strand_id
1 'polypeptide(L)'
;MKAKMFIAAALVMVLFLMAACSGNNGSTGTNGNTSGKPSPSSSETAGTSNPDAAVPDPVTLKFMLFGDKPADMDKVLAKFEEVSKDSINTKIEFEYNTPQDHRQKMQLKMSTGEAVDVMFDAGWMNLYNHVSLGYYAELDKYFNNDEYPGLKAAFPAEFVEANKINGHLYTIPLTYYYTDLNVISIRKDIREELGLGPITTLEELEVYLQQVQEKKPDYTPLALGGRGFHKLFTPSENGRTDIRLAAVGSDSFTGGIPFSVALSEDGKKVIGAATLGDPDSEFASFPAPFNTHDSIYGHFQKRVDWSKYINKDALAPATGVVSDKGGAGEGTIGGISRDRQKLQEAYGTGLDIEPFVYESEDARNMKPGAIRTDFRANNSVVIPASSKNIDRTMKFFDWLFSSKANHDLFELGIEGEHWVADGDNGYKTTANTTKYQFQPYELTWNPSLSRLNSDQDPATMNYLQYALDNKNYFQIALSGFIFDSKPVATELAKIKPKFDEVEQILKVGYEKNWLEMAQSLNKQMRDSGLETVRAEVLKQVQAYLDAGGK
;
A
#
# COMPACT_ATOMS: atom_id res chain seq x y z
N MET A 1 -51.85 4.71 21.36
CA MET A 1 -52.67 4.78 20.13
C MET A 1 -51.78 4.37 18.99
N LYS A 2 -51.84 3.12 18.55
CA LYS A 2 -52.49 2.59 17.35
C LYS A 2 -52.19 3.48 16.11
N ALA A 3 -51.40 3.05 15.11
CA ALA A 3 -51.89 2.11 14.10
C ALA A 3 -50.73 1.34 13.43
N LYS A 4 -50.97 0.05 13.27
CA LYS A 4 -50.36 -0.92 12.37
C LYS A 4 -50.94 -0.74 10.97
N MET A 5 -50.19 -1.11 9.91
CA MET A 5 -50.65 -1.87 8.74
C MET A 5 -49.45 -2.01 7.78
N PHE A 6 -48.91 -3.22 7.56
CA PHE A 6 -49.25 -4.22 6.54
C PHE A 6 -49.14 -3.66 5.11
N ILE A 7 -48.26 -4.28 4.28
CA ILE A 7 -48.64 -4.91 3.04
C ILE A 7 -47.52 -5.87 2.60
N ALA A 8 -47.99 -7.03 2.18
CA ALA A 8 -47.28 -8.25 1.82
C ALA A 8 -46.85 -8.29 0.34
N ALA A 9 -45.93 -9.16 0.12
CA ALA A 9 -45.52 -9.94 -1.05
C ALA A 9 -46.31 -9.81 -2.36
N ALA A 10 -45.55 -9.76 -3.48
CA ALA A 10 -45.94 -10.39 -4.74
C ALA A 10 -44.68 -10.91 -5.45
N LEU A 11 -44.54 -12.20 -5.41
CA LEU A 11 -43.66 -13.05 -6.23
C LEU A 11 -44.32 -13.20 -7.59
N VAL A 12 -43.65 -12.88 -8.68
CA VAL A 12 -44.04 -13.36 -10.01
C VAL A 12 -42.82 -13.93 -10.72
N MET A 13 -42.87 -15.23 -10.86
CA MET A 13 -42.01 -16.11 -11.63
C MET A 13 -42.48 -16.02 -13.08
N VAL A 14 -41.60 -15.78 -14.03
CA VAL A 14 -41.83 -16.08 -15.43
C VAL A 14 -40.61 -16.82 -16.00
N LEU A 15 -40.82 -18.12 -16.17
CA LEU A 15 -40.07 -19.04 -17.02
C LEU A 15 -40.67 -19.00 -18.44
N PHE A 16 -39.86 -18.87 -19.46
CA PHE A 16 -40.10 -19.43 -20.81
C PHE A 16 -38.76 -19.42 -21.56
N LEU A 17 -38.13 -20.56 -21.73
CA LEU A 17 -38.21 -21.58 -22.78
C LEU A 17 -37.44 -21.23 -24.05
N MET A 18 -36.50 -22.06 -24.29
CA MET A 18 -35.71 -22.46 -25.43
C MET A 18 -36.38 -22.36 -26.81
N ALA A 19 -35.60 -22.05 -27.82
CA ALA A 19 -35.65 -22.75 -29.09
C ALA A 19 -34.31 -22.66 -29.83
N ALA A 20 -33.70 -23.79 -30.02
CA ALA A 20 -32.59 -24.04 -30.93
C ALA A 20 -33.08 -24.08 -32.38
N CYS A 21 -32.28 -23.63 -33.33
CA CYS A 21 -32.28 -24.15 -34.68
C CYS A 21 -30.88 -24.13 -35.28
N SER A 22 -30.46 -25.30 -35.61
CA SER A 22 -29.33 -25.78 -36.37
C SER A 22 -29.43 -25.37 -37.85
N GLY A 23 -28.30 -25.14 -38.48
CA GLY A 23 -28.20 -24.99 -39.93
C GLY A 23 -26.76 -25.14 -40.40
N ASN A 24 -26.47 -26.34 -40.87
CA ASN A 24 -25.20 -26.85 -41.37
C ASN A 24 -25.10 -26.59 -42.89
N ASN A 25 -23.89 -26.38 -43.40
CA ASN A 25 -23.31 -26.84 -44.68
C ASN A 25 -22.16 -25.89 -45.06
N GLY A 26 -20.94 -26.29 -45.32
CA GLY A 26 -20.42 -27.46 -46.00
C GLY A 26 -19.68 -27.04 -47.25
N SER A 27 -18.48 -27.52 -47.38
CA SER A 27 -17.73 -27.82 -48.61
C SER A 27 -16.58 -26.90 -49.02
N THR A 28 -15.37 -27.35 -48.80
CA THR A 28 -14.37 -28.04 -49.65
C THR A 28 -13.62 -27.22 -50.71
N GLY A 29 -12.31 -27.40 -50.70
CA GLY A 29 -11.46 -27.49 -51.91
C GLY A 29 -10.23 -26.58 -51.85
N THR A 30 -9.15 -27.07 -51.60
CA THR A 30 -7.99 -27.78 -52.20
C THR A 30 -6.84 -26.88 -52.67
N ASN A 31 -5.67 -27.19 -52.12
CA ASN A 31 -4.30 -27.28 -52.66
C ASN A 31 -3.71 -26.19 -53.55
N GLY A 32 -2.46 -25.87 -53.22
CA GLY A 32 -1.48 -25.30 -54.14
C GLY A 32 -0.14 -24.99 -53.49
N ASN A 33 0.72 -25.98 -53.46
CA ASN A 33 2.13 -25.96 -53.05
C ASN A 33 2.95 -25.17 -54.07
N THR A 34 3.96 -24.37 -53.65
CA THR A 34 5.34 -24.50 -54.21
C THR A 34 6.33 -23.55 -53.51
N SER A 35 7.38 -24.16 -53.15
CA SER A 35 8.74 -23.81 -52.73
C SER A 35 9.46 -22.68 -53.48
N GLY A 36 10.36 -22.01 -52.74
CA GLY A 36 11.44 -21.26 -53.37
C GLY A 36 12.23 -20.38 -52.42
N LYS A 37 13.30 -20.93 -51.81
CA LYS A 37 14.43 -20.18 -51.25
C LYS A 37 15.44 -19.90 -52.35
N PRO A 38 16.26 -18.81 -52.36
CA PRO A 38 17.44 -18.71 -51.48
C PRO A 38 17.78 -17.28 -50.95
N SER A 39 18.48 -17.24 -49.84
CA SER A 39 19.38 -16.15 -49.41
C SER A 39 20.62 -16.08 -50.31
N PRO A 40 21.38 -14.96 -50.41
CA PRO A 40 22.24 -14.54 -49.30
C PRO A 40 22.58 -13.03 -49.16
N SER A 41 23.24 -12.74 -48.07
CA SER A 41 24.36 -11.81 -47.87
C SER A 41 24.13 -10.34 -47.51
N SER A 42 24.46 -10.07 -46.26
CA SER A 42 25.26 -8.95 -45.67
C SER A 42 25.32 -7.60 -46.37
N SER A 43 24.93 -6.56 -45.60
CA SER A 43 25.81 -5.40 -45.36
C SER A 43 25.28 -4.55 -44.18
N GLU A 44 26.20 -4.27 -43.26
CA GLU A 44 26.07 -3.23 -42.23
C GLU A 44 25.66 -1.89 -42.87
N THR A 45 24.71 -1.20 -42.29
CA THR A 45 24.65 0.25 -42.42
C THR A 45 24.03 0.86 -41.16
N ALA A 46 24.74 1.87 -40.68
CA ALA A 46 24.49 2.69 -39.51
C ALA A 46 23.04 3.20 -39.34
N GLY A 47 22.64 3.41 -38.08
CA GLY A 47 21.36 3.95 -37.67
C GLY A 47 20.95 5.21 -38.42
N THR A 48 19.83 5.11 -39.06
CA THR A 48 19.01 6.27 -39.46
C THR A 48 17.78 6.25 -38.61
N SER A 49 17.70 7.24 -37.72
CA SER A 49 16.42 7.65 -37.10
C SER A 49 15.40 7.86 -38.23
N ASN A 50 14.34 7.09 -38.20
CA ASN A 50 13.23 7.20 -39.13
C ASN A 50 12.42 8.46 -38.81
N PRO A 51 12.40 9.51 -39.66
CA PRO A 51 11.64 10.75 -39.36
C PRO A 51 10.14 10.66 -39.67
N ASP A 52 9.62 9.51 -40.09
CA ASP A 52 8.23 9.29 -40.47
C ASP A 52 7.49 8.26 -39.59
N ALA A 53 7.64 8.34 -38.29
CA ALA A 53 6.67 7.68 -37.42
C ALA A 53 5.40 8.53 -37.44
N ALA A 54 4.37 8.08 -38.16
CA ALA A 54 3.08 8.76 -38.20
C ALA A 54 2.55 8.98 -36.76
N VAL A 55 2.13 10.22 -36.47
CA VAL A 55 1.47 10.56 -35.20
C VAL A 55 0.31 9.57 -34.98
N PRO A 56 0.23 8.88 -33.85
CA PRO A 56 -0.85 7.92 -33.60
C PRO A 56 -2.22 8.59 -33.67
N ASP A 57 -3.26 7.83 -34.03
CA ASP A 57 -4.65 8.33 -33.97
C ASP A 57 -4.99 8.81 -32.57
N PRO A 58 -5.77 9.90 -32.43
CA PRO A 58 -6.15 10.44 -31.14
C PRO A 58 -7.04 9.46 -30.35
N VAL A 59 -6.76 9.26 -29.08
CA VAL A 59 -7.55 8.41 -28.18
C VAL A 59 -7.83 9.18 -26.89
N THR A 60 -9.07 9.09 -26.39
CA THR A 60 -9.42 9.57 -25.06
C THR A 60 -9.46 8.40 -24.09
N LEU A 61 -8.66 8.46 -23.02
CA LEU A 61 -8.64 7.51 -21.93
C LEU A 61 -9.48 8.03 -20.76
N LYS A 62 -10.28 7.15 -20.16
CA LYS A 62 -11.13 7.45 -19.02
C LYS A 62 -10.52 6.91 -17.74
N PHE A 63 -10.20 7.79 -16.81
CA PHE A 63 -9.59 7.49 -15.52
C PHE A 63 -10.60 7.71 -14.41
N MET A 64 -10.73 6.75 -13.50
CA MET A 64 -11.55 6.87 -12.31
C MET A 64 -10.66 6.84 -11.06
N LEU A 65 -10.58 7.97 -10.39
CA LEU A 65 -9.82 8.18 -9.16
C LEU A 65 -10.77 8.64 -8.05
N PHE A 66 -10.25 8.79 -6.83
CA PHE A 66 -11.02 9.37 -5.74
C PHE A 66 -10.33 10.63 -5.18
N GLY A 67 -11.05 11.40 -4.34
CA GLY A 67 -10.60 12.70 -3.86
C GLY A 67 -11.15 13.85 -4.70
N ASP A 68 -10.58 15.02 -4.52
CA ASP A 68 -11.02 16.24 -5.17
C ASP A 68 -10.20 16.53 -6.43
N LYS A 69 -10.89 16.98 -7.49
CA LYS A 69 -10.22 17.46 -8.70
C LYS A 69 -9.39 18.71 -8.37
N PRO A 70 -8.06 18.71 -8.62
CA PRO A 70 -7.26 19.92 -8.48
C PRO A 70 -7.81 21.09 -9.32
N ALA A 71 -7.78 22.29 -8.77
CA ALA A 71 -8.35 23.47 -9.45
C ALA A 71 -7.74 23.72 -10.85
N ASP A 72 -6.44 23.51 -10.98
CA ASP A 72 -5.68 23.71 -12.23
C ASP A 72 -5.45 22.39 -13.02
N MET A 73 -6.20 21.31 -12.74
CA MET A 73 -6.09 20.05 -13.48
C MET A 73 -6.27 20.24 -14.99
N ASP A 74 -7.21 21.07 -15.42
CA ASP A 74 -7.47 21.28 -16.85
C ASP A 74 -6.29 21.98 -17.57
N LYS A 75 -5.52 22.82 -16.86
CA LYS A 75 -4.28 23.40 -17.41
C LYS A 75 -3.19 22.34 -17.55
N VAL A 76 -3.06 21.45 -16.55
CA VAL A 76 -2.09 20.35 -16.59
C VAL A 76 -2.40 19.40 -17.73
N LEU A 77 -3.68 19.04 -17.93
CA LEU A 77 -4.12 18.21 -19.05
C LEU A 77 -3.87 18.87 -20.41
N ALA A 78 -4.12 20.18 -20.54
CA ALA A 78 -3.79 20.91 -21.76
C ALA A 78 -2.28 20.90 -22.04
N LYS A 79 -1.43 21.04 -21.00
CA LYS A 79 0.02 20.93 -21.15
C LYS A 79 0.45 19.51 -21.51
N PHE A 80 -0.17 18.49 -20.92
CA PHE A 80 0.06 17.09 -21.29
C PHE A 80 -0.27 16.83 -22.77
N GLU A 81 -1.45 17.27 -23.26
CA GLU A 81 -1.84 17.13 -24.66
C GLU A 81 -0.82 17.82 -25.59
N GLU A 82 -0.33 19.01 -25.21
CA GLU A 82 0.70 19.73 -25.97
C GLU A 82 1.99 18.92 -26.12
N VAL A 83 2.55 18.44 -24.97
CA VAL A 83 3.89 17.81 -24.97
C VAL A 83 3.89 16.35 -25.41
N SER A 84 2.73 15.68 -25.38
CA SER A 84 2.60 14.26 -25.74
C SER A 84 1.99 14.01 -27.12
N LYS A 85 1.56 15.07 -27.82
CA LYS A 85 0.80 14.99 -29.08
C LYS A 85 1.52 14.14 -30.15
N ASP A 86 2.81 14.39 -30.35
CA ASP A 86 3.56 13.73 -31.41
C ASP A 86 4.02 12.31 -31.04
N SER A 87 3.94 11.94 -29.76
CA SER A 87 4.37 10.62 -29.26
C SER A 87 3.21 9.65 -29.05
N ILE A 88 2.21 10.05 -28.26
CA ILE A 88 1.09 9.18 -27.89
C ILE A 88 -0.29 9.73 -28.26
N ASN A 89 -0.41 11.02 -28.63
CA ASN A 89 -1.66 11.67 -29.05
C ASN A 89 -2.88 11.23 -28.22
N THR A 90 -2.80 11.44 -26.91
CA THR A 90 -3.78 10.92 -25.94
C THR A 90 -4.41 12.06 -25.16
N LYS A 91 -5.72 11.99 -24.93
CA LYS A 91 -6.45 12.82 -23.98
C LYS A 91 -6.84 12.01 -22.77
N ILE A 92 -6.99 12.68 -21.63
CA ILE A 92 -7.43 12.04 -20.39
C ILE A 92 -8.67 12.74 -19.87
N GLU A 93 -9.67 11.95 -19.52
CA GLU A 93 -10.85 12.38 -18.78
C GLU A 93 -10.83 11.74 -17.39
N PHE A 94 -10.77 12.56 -16.33
CA PHE A 94 -10.82 12.12 -14.95
C PHE A 94 -12.25 12.15 -14.40
N GLU A 95 -12.68 11.05 -13.81
CA GLU A 95 -13.82 10.97 -12.92
C GLU A 95 -13.30 10.90 -11.48
N TYR A 96 -13.59 11.91 -10.67
CA TYR A 96 -13.26 11.96 -9.24
C TYR A 96 -14.46 11.56 -8.39
N ASN A 97 -14.23 10.80 -7.34
CA ASN A 97 -15.26 10.27 -6.45
C ASN A 97 -14.85 10.42 -4.99
N THR A 98 -15.80 10.36 -4.05
CA THR A 98 -15.44 10.10 -2.66
C THR A 98 -14.86 8.69 -2.52
N PRO A 99 -14.02 8.39 -1.51
CA PRO A 99 -13.47 7.04 -1.35
C PRO A 99 -14.53 5.95 -1.24
N GLN A 100 -15.68 6.27 -0.66
CA GLN A 100 -16.80 5.32 -0.55
C GLN A 100 -17.50 5.09 -1.88
N ASP A 101 -17.80 6.18 -2.62
CA ASP A 101 -18.44 6.09 -3.94
C ASP A 101 -17.52 5.40 -4.96
N HIS A 102 -16.20 5.64 -4.87
CA HIS A 102 -15.22 4.99 -5.73
C HIS A 102 -15.32 3.46 -5.64
N ARG A 103 -15.36 2.89 -4.42
CA ARG A 103 -15.50 1.43 -4.23
C ARG A 103 -16.79 0.88 -4.83
N GLN A 104 -17.91 1.58 -4.62
CA GLN A 104 -19.22 1.16 -5.13
C GLN A 104 -19.29 1.25 -6.65
N LYS A 105 -18.82 2.36 -7.23
CA LYS A 105 -18.80 2.57 -8.68
C LYS A 105 -17.82 1.61 -9.36
N MET A 106 -16.67 1.34 -8.78
CA MET A 106 -15.70 0.36 -9.29
C MET A 106 -16.35 -1.01 -9.44
N GLN A 107 -17.01 -1.50 -8.38
CA GLN A 107 -17.73 -2.76 -8.40
C GLN A 107 -18.83 -2.78 -9.49
N LEU A 108 -19.58 -1.69 -9.63
CA LEU A 108 -20.63 -1.56 -10.64
C LEU A 108 -20.04 -1.56 -12.06
N LYS A 109 -19.05 -0.72 -12.34
CA LYS A 109 -18.42 -0.64 -13.67
C LYS A 109 -17.80 -1.96 -14.09
N MET A 110 -17.14 -2.68 -13.15
CA MET A 110 -16.60 -4.00 -13.44
C MET A 110 -17.67 -5.02 -13.78
N SER A 111 -18.79 -5.04 -13.05
CA SER A 111 -19.88 -6.00 -13.28
C SER A 111 -20.71 -5.69 -14.53
N THR A 112 -20.81 -4.44 -14.95
CA THR A 112 -21.59 -4.00 -16.12
C THR A 112 -20.77 -3.89 -17.40
N GLY A 113 -19.42 -3.88 -17.31
CA GLY A 113 -18.54 -3.62 -18.45
C GLY A 113 -18.59 -2.18 -18.95
N GLU A 114 -18.96 -1.23 -18.08
CA GLU A 114 -18.94 0.19 -18.44
C GLU A 114 -17.52 0.65 -18.81
N ALA A 115 -17.42 1.47 -19.86
CA ALA A 115 -16.13 1.90 -20.39
C ALA A 115 -15.36 2.77 -19.39
N VAL A 116 -14.29 2.23 -18.87
CA VAL A 116 -13.24 2.89 -18.08
C VAL A 116 -11.91 2.23 -18.44
N ASP A 117 -10.83 3.02 -18.55
CA ASP A 117 -9.54 2.51 -18.99
C ASP A 117 -8.56 2.36 -17.82
N VAL A 118 -8.69 3.21 -16.80
CA VAL A 118 -7.80 3.23 -15.63
C VAL A 118 -8.61 3.43 -14.37
N MET A 119 -8.32 2.64 -13.34
CA MET A 119 -8.86 2.85 -12.00
C MET A 119 -7.76 2.69 -10.95
N PHE A 120 -7.93 3.38 -9.84
CA PHE A 120 -7.16 3.10 -8.64
C PHE A 120 -7.77 1.88 -7.92
N ASP A 121 -6.94 0.90 -7.57
CA ASP A 121 -7.26 -0.16 -6.62
C ASP A 121 -6.03 -0.49 -5.76
N ALA A 122 -6.23 -1.21 -4.68
CA ALA A 122 -5.16 -1.48 -3.73
C ALA A 122 -5.42 -2.77 -2.95
N GLY A 123 -4.37 -3.36 -2.40
CA GLY A 123 -4.49 -4.50 -1.49
C GLY A 123 -5.45 -4.20 -0.33
N TRP A 124 -5.46 -2.96 0.18
CA TRP A 124 -6.36 -2.49 1.24
C TRP A 124 -7.77 -2.11 0.76
N MET A 125 -8.09 -2.31 -0.52
CA MET A 125 -9.44 -2.15 -1.10
C MET A 125 -10.02 -3.51 -1.51
N ASN A 126 -10.08 -3.79 -2.83
CA ASN A 126 -10.65 -5.02 -3.36
C ASN A 126 -9.75 -5.74 -4.38
N LEU A 127 -8.50 -5.33 -4.54
CA LEU A 127 -7.58 -5.77 -5.59
C LEU A 127 -7.57 -7.30 -5.78
N TYR A 128 -7.28 -8.05 -4.72
CA TYR A 128 -7.15 -9.50 -4.81
C TYR A 128 -8.46 -10.20 -5.19
N ASN A 129 -9.58 -9.69 -4.67
CA ASN A 129 -10.90 -10.21 -5.04
C ASN A 129 -11.20 -9.92 -6.51
N HIS A 130 -10.95 -8.70 -6.98
CA HIS A 130 -11.20 -8.33 -8.38
C HIS A 130 -10.30 -9.09 -9.36
N VAL A 131 -9.02 -9.32 -9.00
CA VAL A 131 -8.14 -10.21 -9.78
C VAL A 131 -8.72 -11.62 -9.85
N SER A 132 -9.19 -12.18 -8.73
CA SER A 132 -9.77 -13.54 -8.70
C SER A 132 -11.06 -13.67 -9.50
N LEU A 133 -11.76 -12.56 -9.76
CA LEU A 133 -12.95 -12.48 -10.60
C LEU A 133 -12.62 -12.21 -12.09
N GLY A 134 -11.33 -12.04 -12.44
CA GLY A 134 -10.89 -11.75 -13.80
C GLY A 134 -11.26 -10.35 -14.30
N TYR A 135 -11.41 -9.38 -13.40
CA TYR A 135 -11.82 -8.03 -13.78
C TYR A 135 -10.68 -7.19 -14.38
N TYR A 136 -9.41 -7.56 -14.13
CA TYR A 136 -8.26 -6.78 -14.56
C TYR A 136 -7.46 -7.48 -15.66
N ALA A 137 -6.87 -6.68 -16.54
CA ALA A 137 -5.99 -7.16 -17.59
C ALA A 137 -4.64 -7.61 -17.02
N GLU A 138 -4.06 -8.67 -17.60
CA GLU A 138 -2.68 -9.07 -17.35
C GLU A 138 -1.72 -8.11 -18.04
N LEU A 139 -0.72 -7.62 -17.29
CA LEU A 139 0.20 -6.58 -17.73
C LEU A 139 1.65 -7.08 -17.92
N ASP A 140 1.92 -8.37 -17.71
CA ASP A 140 3.28 -8.94 -17.77
C ASP A 140 4.04 -8.55 -19.04
N LYS A 141 3.38 -8.56 -20.20
CA LYS A 141 4.02 -8.28 -21.50
C LYS A 141 4.54 -6.85 -21.66
N TYR A 142 4.13 -5.91 -20.81
CA TYR A 142 4.53 -4.51 -20.89
C TYR A 142 5.75 -4.17 -20.02
N PHE A 143 6.01 -4.97 -18.99
CA PHE A 143 7.12 -4.76 -18.08
C PHE A 143 8.36 -5.56 -18.54
N ASN A 144 9.56 -5.08 -18.23
CA ASN A 144 10.84 -5.63 -18.73
C ASN A 144 10.90 -5.76 -20.26
N ASN A 145 10.16 -4.92 -20.98
CA ASN A 145 10.03 -4.94 -22.43
C ASN A 145 10.69 -3.70 -23.04
N ASP A 146 11.55 -3.89 -24.06
CA ASP A 146 12.26 -2.81 -24.74
C ASP A 146 11.34 -1.86 -25.52
N GLU A 147 10.11 -2.29 -25.83
CA GLU A 147 9.09 -1.43 -26.45
C GLU A 147 8.45 -0.45 -25.46
N TYR A 148 8.72 -0.61 -24.15
CA TYR A 148 8.24 0.21 -23.05
C TYR A 148 9.40 0.65 -22.15
N PRO A 149 10.35 1.46 -22.69
CA PRO A 149 11.59 1.80 -22.00
C PRO A 149 11.38 2.60 -20.71
N GLY A 150 10.33 3.41 -20.63
CA GLY A 150 9.96 4.16 -19.43
C GLY A 150 9.55 3.23 -18.29
N LEU A 151 8.64 2.28 -18.56
CA LEU A 151 8.25 1.27 -17.60
C LEU A 151 9.43 0.40 -17.17
N LYS A 152 10.25 -0.04 -18.14
CA LYS A 152 11.43 -0.86 -17.88
C LYS A 152 12.44 -0.16 -16.95
N ALA A 153 12.66 1.14 -17.15
CA ALA A 153 13.58 1.92 -16.33
C ALA A 153 13.04 2.24 -14.93
N ALA A 154 11.73 2.54 -14.84
CA ALA A 154 11.11 2.99 -13.60
C ALA A 154 10.73 1.86 -12.63
N PHE A 155 10.59 0.61 -13.12
CA PHE A 155 10.12 -0.54 -12.34
C PHE A 155 11.16 -1.66 -12.34
N PRO A 156 12.06 -1.74 -11.33
CA PRO A 156 13.03 -2.82 -11.19
C PRO A 156 12.37 -4.21 -11.17
N ALA A 157 13.05 -5.21 -11.73
CA ALA A 157 12.49 -6.55 -11.91
C ALA A 157 12.05 -7.20 -10.59
N GLU A 158 12.81 -7.00 -9.50
CA GLU A 158 12.44 -7.49 -8.17
C GLU A 158 11.18 -6.84 -7.62
N PHE A 159 10.94 -5.56 -7.92
CA PHE A 159 9.72 -4.85 -7.54
C PHE A 159 8.51 -5.34 -8.34
N VAL A 160 8.70 -5.55 -9.66
CA VAL A 160 7.67 -6.15 -10.52
C VAL A 160 7.29 -7.54 -10.02
N GLU A 161 8.29 -8.38 -9.72
CA GLU A 161 8.07 -9.76 -9.26
C GLU A 161 7.33 -9.83 -7.94
N ALA A 162 7.67 -8.97 -6.97
CA ALA A 162 7.01 -8.89 -5.67
C ALA A 162 5.54 -8.45 -5.75
N ASN A 163 5.13 -7.81 -6.85
CA ASN A 163 3.76 -7.32 -7.06
C ASN A 163 2.91 -8.23 -7.96
N LYS A 164 3.41 -9.40 -8.36
CA LYS A 164 2.61 -10.40 -9.05
C LYS A 164 1.59 -11.05 -8.12
N ILE A 165 0.43 -11.34 -8.66
CA ILE A 165 -0.67 -12.06 -8.00
C ILE A 165 -0.87 -13.36 -8.75
N ASN A 166 -0.71 -14.51 -8.08
CA ASN A 166 -0.78 -15.83 -8.71
C ASN A 166 0.16 -16.01 -9.93
N GLY A 167 1.34 -15.38 -9.87
CA GLY A 167 2.37 -15.46 -10.92
C GLY A 167 2.23 -14.45 -12.07
N HIS A 168 1.19 -13.61 -12.06
CA HIS A 168 0.92 -12.61 -13.09
C HIS A 168 0.82 -11.20 -12.53
N LEU A 169 1.22 -10.21 -13.32
CA LEU A 169 1.10 -8.80 -12.97
C LEU A 169 -0.22 -8.22 -13.49
N TYR A 170 -1.08 -7.76 -12.59
CA TYR A 170 -2.38 -7.14 -12.91
C TYR A 170 -2.43 -5.64 -12.60
N THR A 171 -1.32 -5.10 -12.10
CA THR A 171 -1.28 -3.72 -11.62
C THR A 171 -0.07 -2.98 -12.16
N ILE A 172 -0.15 -1.66 -12.19
CA ILE A 172 1.01 -0.77 -12.16
C ILE A 172 1.21 -0.44 -10.69
N PRO A 173 2.24 -1.02 -10.03
CA PRO A 173 2.42 -0.85 -8.60
C PRO A 173 2.98 0.54 -8.29
N LEU A 174 2.35 1.24 -7.35
CA LEU A 174 2.71 2.61 -6.98
C LEU A 174 3.27 2.64 -5.57
N THR A 175 4.46 3.20 -5.42
CA THR A 175 5.05 3.47 -4.11
C THR A 175 5.97 4.69 -4.17
N TYR A 176 5.96 5.49 -3.11
CA TYR A 176 6.91 6.60 -2.98
C TYR A 176 8.24 6.11 -2.40
N TYR A 177 8.16 5.22 -1.41
CA TYR A 177 9.27 4.47 -0.83
C TYR A 177 8.89 2.99 -0.84
N TYR A 178 9.87 2.07 -0.93
CA TYR A 178 9.56 0.64 -0.81
C TYR A 178 8.98 0.27 0.56
N THR A 179 9.28 1.05 1.59
CA THR A 179 8.55 1.10 2.86
C THR A 179 8.73 2.48 3.47
N ASP A 180 7.64 3.14 3.86
CA ASP A 180 7.70 4.42 4.56
C ASP A 180 8.11 4.17 6.02
N LEU A 181 9.08 4.94 6.52
CA LEU A 181 9.54 4.84 7.90
C LEU A 181 8.44 5.28 8.87
N ASN A 182 8.08 4.39 9.79
CA ASN A 182 7.15 4.73 10.85
C ASN A 182 7.83 5.62 11.89
N VAL A 183 7.14 6.68 12.28
CA VAL A 183 7.62 7.65 13.27
C VAL A 183 6.58 7.94 14.34
N ILE A 184 7.06 8.35 15.50
CA ILE A 184 6.26 9.19 16.40
C ILE A 184 6.56 10.62 16.02
N SER A 185 5.55 11.32 15.55
CA SER A 185 5.57 12.77 15.33
C SER A 185 5.50 13.47 16.67
N ILE A 186 6.55 14.16 17.08
CA ILE A 186 6.67 14.83 18.38
C ILE A 186 6.47 16.33 18.19
N ARG A 187 5.72 16.97 19.07
CA ARG A 187 5.61 18.43 19.12
C ARG A 187 6.93 19.01 19.63
N LYS A 188 7.76 19.44 18.69
CA LYS A 188 9.07 20.01 18.97
C LYS A 188 8.99 21.26 19.85
N ASP A 189 8.04 22.14 19.56
CA ASP A 189 7.77 23.34 20.34
C ASP A 189 7.47 23.02 21.82
N ILE A 190 6.69 21.96 22.08
CA ILE A 190 6.41 21.51 23.45
C ILE A 190 7.67 20.92 24.11
N ARG A 191 8.42 20.10 23.37
CA ARG A 191 9.66 19.51 23.90
C ARG A 191 10.66 20.60 24.33
N GLU A 192 10.83 21.61 23.49
CA GLU A 192 11.73 22.74 23.78
C GLU A 192 11.22 23.61 24.94
N GLU A 193 9.90 23.86 25.02
CA GLU A 193 9.28 24.56 26.16
C GLU A 193 9.52 23.82 27.49
N LEU A 194 9.50 22.47 27.45
CA LEU A 194 9.79 21.63 28.62
C LEU A 194 11.27 21.55 28.97
N GLY A 195 12.15 22.13 28.14
CA GLY A 195 13.60 22.16 28.36
C GLY A 195 14.28 20.80 28.08
N LEU A 196 13.62 19.92 27.25
CA LEU A 196 14.14 18.61 26.90
C LEU A 196 15.04 18.68 25.65
N GLY A 197 16.12 17.92 25.66
CA GLY A 197 16.97 17.69 24.48
C GLY A 197 16.27 16.91 23.37
N PRO A 198 16.94 16.71 22.22
CA PRO A 198 16.43 15.83 21.16
C PRO A 198 16.13 14.43 21.70
N ILE A 199 15.04 13.82 21.21
CA ILE A 199 14.60 12.47 21.61
C ILE A 199 15.22 11.45 20.65
N THR A 200 16.06 10.57 21.19
CA THR A 200 16.83 9.56 20.44
C THR A 200 16.53 8.13 20.87
N THR A 201 15.90 7.93 22.03
CA THR A 201 15.53 6.64 22.58
C THR A 201 14.05 6.57 22.98
N LEU A 202 13.52 5.35 23.14
CA LEU A 202 12.14 5.17 23.64
C LEU A 202 11.99 5.65 25.09
N GLU A 203 13.03 5.52 25.89
CA GLU A 203 13.06 5.98 27.28
C GLU A 203 12.95 7.52 27.34
N GLU A 204 13.67 8.23 26.48
CA GLU A 204 13.58 9.69 26.37
C GLU A 204 12.20 10.12 25.86
N LEU A 205 11.60 9.37 24.93
CA LEU A 205 10.22 9.59 24.49
C LEU A 205 9.23 9.40 25.65
N GLU A 206 9.39 8.35 26.47
CA GLU A 206 8.53 8.15 27.64
C GLU A 206 8.67 9.29 28.65
N VAL A 207 9.89 9.78 28.91
CA VAL A 207 10.13 10.95 29.76
C VAL A 207 9.40 12.19 29.20
N TYR A 208 9.45 12.42 27.89
CA TYR A 208 8.72 13.51 27.26
C TYR A 208 7.21 13.37 27.49
N LEU A 209 6.62 12.19 27.21
CA LEU A 209 5.18 11.95 27.39
C LEU A 209 4.76 12.15 28.86
N GLN A 210 5.58 11.69 29.81
CA GLN A 210 5.34 11.90 31.23
C GLN A 210 5.36 13.40 31.59
N GLN A 211 6.33 14.16 31.10
CA GLN A 211 6.39 15.60 31.36
C GLN A 211 5.23 16.36 30.73
N VAL A 212 4.78 15.97 29.54
CA VAL A 212 3.55 16.53 28.94
C VAL A 212 2.34 16.24 29.85
N GLN A 213 2.20 15.01 30.34
CA GLN A 213 1.11 14.63 31.23
C GLN A 213 1.12 15.44 32.54
N GLU A 214 2.28 15.66 33.13
CA GLU A 214 2.42 16.34 34.42
C GLU A 214 2.28 17.86 34.32
N LYS A 215 2.91 18.47 33.29
CA LYS A 215 3.01 19.94 33.17
C LYS A 215 1.95 20.54 32.26
N LYS A 216 1.30 19.74 31.43
CA LYS A 216 0.25 20.18 30.49
C LYS A 216 -0.99 19.26 30.61
N PRO A 217 -1.70 19.30 31.76
CA PRO A 217 -2.77 18.32 32.05
C PRO A 217 -3.95 18.36 31.07
N ASP A 218 -4.11 19.44 30.30
CA ASP A 218 -5.13 19.58 29.25
C ASP A 218 -4.70 18.95 27.90
N TYR A 219 -3.45 18.50 27.81
CA TYR A 219 -2.92 17.89 26.58
C TYR A 219 -3.07 16.38 26.61
N THR A 220 -3.15 15.79 25.42
CA THR A 220 -3.02 14.35 25.23
C THR A 220 -1.55 14.07 24.93
N PRO A 221 -0.79 13.43 25.83
CA PRO A 221 0.64 13.19 25.60
C PRO A 221 0.91 12.44 24.31
N LEU A 222 0.15 11.34 24.05
CA LEU A 222 0.23 10.54 22.83
C LEU A 222 -1.16 10.40 22.20
N ALA A 223 -1.40 11.08 21.10
CA ALA A 223 -2.66 11.07 20.37
C ALA A 223 -2.62 10.02 19.24
N LEU A 224 -3.42 8.96 19.34
CA LEU A 224 -3.37 7.79 18.45
C LEU A 224 -4.30 7.87 17.23
N GLY A 225 -4.88 9.02 16.92
CA GLY A 225 -5.66 9.23 15.69
C GLY A 225 -6.89 8.35 15.51
N GLY A 226 -7.47 7.82 16.60
CA GLY A 226 -8.65 6.95 16.57
C GLY A 226 -8.36 5.49 16.19
N ARG A 227 -7.11 5.09 16.06
CA ARG A 227 -6.72 3.72 15.65
C ARG A 227 -6.22 2.84 16.79
N GLY A 228 -6.05 3.41 18.00
CA GLY A 228 -5.27 2.78 19.06
C GLY A 228 -3.79 2.70 18.68
N PHE A 229 -3.03 1.86 19.35
CA PHE A 229 -1.65 1.54 18.97
C PHE A 229 -1.68 0.75 17.66
N HIS A 230 -1.47 1.45 16.55
CA HIS A 230 -1.61 0.87 15.22
C HIS A 230 -0.25 0.42 14.67
N LYS A 231 0.79 1.20 14.91
CA LYS A 231 2.16 0.93 14.45
C LYS A 231 3.12 0.77 15.61
N LEU A 232 3.07 1.65 16.60
CA LEU A 232 3.87 1.55 17.82
C LEU A 232 3.48 0.29 18.62
N PHE A 233 4.49 -0.44 19.09
CA PHE A 233 4.33 -1.70 19.82
C PHE A 233 3.55 -2.76 19.03
N THR A 234 3.96 -3.01 17.79
CA THR A 234 3.52 -4.14 16.98
C THR A 234 4.64 -5.18 16.84
N PRO A 235 4.34 -6.43 16.43
CA PRO A 235 5.37 -7.43 16.18
C PRO A 235 6.44 -6.98 15.17
N SER A 236 6.14 -6.02 14.33
CA SER A 236 7.07 -5.49 13.33
C SER A 236 8.16 -4.58 13.90
N GLU A 237 7.93 -3.99 15.08
CA GLU A 237 8.84 -3.00 15.68
C GLU A 237 10.06 -3.59 16.37
N ASN A 238 10.05 -4.88 16.65
CA ASN A 238 11.15 -5.50 17.37
C ASN A 238 12.42 -5.62 16.52
N GLY A 239 12.62 -4.72 15.53
CA GLY A 239 13.81 -4.67 14.69
C GLY A 239 14.12 -6.03 14.06
N ARG A 240 13.07 -6.75 13.59
CA ARG A 240 13.21 -8.08 13.06
C ARG A 240 13.97 -8.05 11.74
N THR A 241 15.27 -8.12 11.85
CA THR A 241 16.14 -8.44 10.73
C THR A 241 16.27 -9.96 10.54
N ASP A 242 15.64 -10.77 11.40
CA ASP A 242 15.69 -12.22 11.27
C ASP A 242 14.76 -12.68 10.14
N ILE A 243 15.36 -13.10 9.04
CA ILE A 243 14.68 -13.61 7.85
C ILE A 243 13.96 -14.95 8.09
N ARG A 244 14.08 -15.56 9.25
CA ARG A 244 13.47 -16.86 9.60
C ARG A 244 12.10 -16.72 10.24
N LEU A 245 11.61 -15.51 10.46
CA LEU A 245 10.28 -15.27 11.02
C LEU A 245 9.48 -14.30 10.13
N ALA A 246 8.31 -14.72 9.74
CA ALA A 246 7.38 -13.92 8.93
C ALA A 246 6.01 -13.80 9.60
N ALA A 247 5.30 -12.71 9.34
CA ALA A 247 3.88 -12.58 9.65
C ALA A 247 3.06 -12.99 8.43
N VAL A 248 2.13 -13.91 8.61
CA VAL A 248 1.24 -14.42 7.56
C VAL A 248 -0.21 -14.24 7.99
N GLY A 249 -1.08 -13.83 7.08
CA GLY A 249 -2.49 -13.59 7.36
C GLY A 249 -2.76 -12.34 8.23
N SER A 250 -1.74 -11.52 8.49
CA SER A 250 -1.88 -10.24 9.21
C SER A 250 -2.60 -9.18 8.41
N ASP A 251 -2.79 -9.44 7.15
CA ASP A 251 -3.45 -8.60 6.18
C ASP A 251 -4.96 -8.71 6.38
N SER A 252 -5.57 -7.62 6.86
CA SER A 252 -7.02 -7.52 7.03
C SER A 252 -7.79 -7.72 5.73
N PHE A 253 -7.10 -7.71 4.59
CA PHE A 253 -7.68 -7.79 3.25
C PHE A 253 -7.92 -9.23 2.80
N THR A 254 -7.09 -10.17 3.25
CA THR A 254 -7.31 -11.60 2.97
C THR A 254 -8.33 -12.23 3.91
N GLY A 255 -8.83 -11.47 4.92
CA GLY A 255 -9.77 -11.98 5.92
C GLY A 255 -9.18 -12.99 6.89
N GLY A 256 -7.85 -13.13 6.87
CA GLY A 256 -7.11 -14.05 7.74
C GLY A 256 -7.00 -13.55 9.18
N ILE A 257 -6.42 -14.41 10.01
CA ILE A 257 -5.92 -14.07 11.35
C ILE A 257 -4.39 -14.12 11.31
N PRO A 258 -3.69 -13.25 12.05
CA PRO A 258 -2.23 -13.19 11.98
C PRO A 258 -1.59 -14.43 12.60
N PHE A 259 -0.69 -15.06 11.84
CA PHE A 259 0.24 -16.08 12.32
C PHE A 259 1.66 -15.55 12.24
N SER A 260 2.46 -15.84 13.26
CA SER A 260 3.91 -15.80 13.18
C SER A 260 4.38 -17.15 12.65
N VAL A 261 5.02 -17.14 11.48
CA VAL A 261 5.51 -18.35 10.80
C VAL A 261 7.03 -18.40 10.91
N ALA A 262 7.54 -19.48 11.45
CA ALA A 262 8.97 -19.72 11.57
C ALA A 262 9.49 -20.61 10.44
N LEU A 263 10.66 -20.23 9.89
CA LEU A 263 11.35 -20.95 8.84
C LEU A 263 12.64 -21.59 9.36
N SER A 264 13.13 -22.61 8.65
CA SER A 264 14.44 -23.21 8.87
C SER A 264 15.57 -22.18 8.65
N GLU A 265 16.76 -22.49 9.13
CA GLU A 265 17.93 -21.61 9.05
C GLU A 265 18.27 -21.21 7.60
N ASP A 266 18.04 -22.11 6.65
CA ASP A 266 18.22 -21.84 5.21
C ASP A 266 17.01 -21.20 4.53
N GLY A 267 15.93 -20.90 5.29
CA GLY A 267 14.70 -20.28 4.79
C GLY A 267 13.82 -21.15 3.90
N LYS A 268 14.14 -22.46 3.73
CA LYS A 268 13.47 -23.32 2.73
C LYS A 268 12.35 -24.18 3.28
N LYS A 269 12.22 -24.28 4.60
CA LYS A 269 11.20 -25.10 5.24
C LYS A 269 10.44 -24.33 6.29
N VAL A 270 9.16 -24.57 6.36
CA VAL A 270 8.33 -24.10 7.47
C VAL A 270 8.59 -24.99 8.69
N ILE A 271 8.94 -24.37 9.82
CA ILE A 271 9.13 -25.07 11.11
C ILE A 271 7.82 -25.09 11.89
N GLY A 272 7.09 -24.00 11.92
CA GLY A 272 5.84 -23.87 12.66
C GLY A 272 5.13 -22.55 12.39
N ALA A 273 3.90 -22.47 12.87
CA ALA A 273 3.09 -21.26 12.86
C ALA A 273 2.36 -21.11 14.19
N ALA A 274 2.46 -19.95 14.81
CA ALA A 274 1.81 -19.65 16.08
C ALA A 274 1.05 -18.32 15.99
N THR A 275 0.02 -18.18 16.81
CA THR A 275 -0.80 -16.96 16.85
C THR A 275 -1.01 -16.49 18.29
N LEU A 276 -1.64 -15.33 18.43
CA LEU A 276 -1.94 -14.70 19.72
C LEU A 276 -2.65 -15.68 20.68
N GLY A 277 -2.14 -15.77 21.90
CA GLY A 277 -2.68 -16.61 22.98
C GLY A 277 -2.34 -18.10 22.89
N ASP A 278 -1.55 -18.53 21.89
CA ASP A 278 -1.00 -19.88 21.86
C ASP A 278 -0.06 -20.13 23.06
N PRO A 279 0.00 -21.35 23.58
CA PRO A 279 0.96 -21.71 24.64
C PRO A 279 2.40 -21.69 24.13
N ASP A 280 3.37 -21.51 25.02
CA ASP A 280 4.81 -21.50 24.69
C ASP A 280 5.27 -22.76 23.93
N SER A 281 4.58 -23.88 24.09
CA SER A 281 4.89 -25.11 23.35
C SER A 281 4.77 -24.98 21.83
N GLU A 282 3.89 -24.10 21.35
CA GLU A 282 3.74 -23.82 19.90
C GLU A 282 4.92 -23.00 19.35
N PHE A 283 5.60 -22.26 20.20
CA PHE A 283 6.78 -21.45 19.84
C PHE A 283 8.11 -22.19 20.07
N ALA A 284 8.11 -23.31 20.78
CA ALA A 284 9.34 -23.97 21.21
C ALA A 284 10.29 -24.37 20.07
N SER A 285 9.78 -24.60 18.86
CA SER A 285 10.57 -24.88 17.66
C SER A 285 11.07 -23.65 16.93
N PHE A 286 10.61 -22.45 17.31
CA PHE A 286 10.99 -21.22 16.63
C PHE A 286 12.46 -20.86 16.91
N PRO A 287 13.13 -20.16 15.99
CA PRO A 287 14.48 -19.69 16.21
C PRO A 287 14.51 -18.68 17.38
N ALA A 288 15.52 -18.78 18.24
CA ALA A 288 15.74 -17.78 19.28
C ALA A 288 15.98 -16.39 18.65
N PRO A 289 15.47 -15.31 19.21
CA PRO A 289 14.77 -15.18 20.51
C PRO A 289 13.25 -15.43 20.47
N PHE A 290 12.68 -15.87 19.35
CA PHE A 290 11.24 -15.94 19.09
C PHE A 290 10.55 -17.21 19.60
N ASN A 291 11.21 -17.96 20.47
CA ASN A 291 10.78 -19.29 20.94
C ASN A 291 9.86 -19.26 22.17
N THR A 292 9.24 -18.14 22.47
CA THR A 292 8.20 -18.00 23.49
C THR A 292 7.08 -17.08 23.01
N HIS A 293 5.88 -17.22 23.56
CA HIS A 293 4.77 -16.31 23.30
C HIS A 293 5.14 -14.85 23.60
N ASP A 294 5.76 -14.60 24.75
CA ASP A 294 6.16 -13.26 25.18
C ASP A 294 7.16 -12.60 24.23
N SER A 295 8.09 -13.35 23.66
CA SER A 295 9.07 -12.81 22.72
C SER A 295 8.46 -12.23 21.44
N ILE A 296 7.24 -12.65 21.10
CA ILE A 296 6.51 -12.16 19.92
C ILE A 296 5.38 -11.19 20.33
N TYR A 297 4.61 -11.54 21.36
CA TYR A 297 3.40 -10.81 21.75
C TYR A 297 3.54 -9.95 23.02
N GLY A 298 4.72 -9.94 23.67
CA GLY A 298 4.98 -9.12 24.87
C GLY A 298 4.82 -7.61 24.64
N HIS A 299 4.78 -7.17 23.39
CA HIS A 299 4.48 -5.79 23.05
C HIS A 299 3.08 -5.33 23.53
N PHE A 300 2.13 -6.24 23.75
CA PHE A 300 0.84 -5.88 24.35
C PHE A 300 1.00 -5.39 25.79
N GLN A 301 1.97 -5.90 26.55
CA GLN A 301 2.27 -5.34 27.87
C GLN A 301 2.74 -3.89 27.77
N LYS A 302 3.60 -3.56 26.80
CA LYS A 302 4.04 -2.16 26.57
C LYS A 302 2.86 -1.24 26.24
N ARG A 303 1.86 -1.72 25.49
CA ARG A 303 0.61 -0.95 25.25
C ARG A 303 -0.14 -0.69 26.55
N VAL A 304 -0.23 -1.68 27.45
CA VAL A 304 -0.83 -1.50 28.77
C VAL A 304 -0.07 -0.47 29.58
N ASP A 305 1.26 -0.56 29.62
CA ASP A 305 2.13 0.36 30.38
C ASP A 305 2.02 1.81 29.87
N TRP A 306 1.84 1.99 28.56
CA TRP A 306 1.73 3.29 27.90
C TRP A 306 0.30 3.80 27.77
N SER A 307 -0.72 3.00 28.12
CA SER A 307 -2.12 3.42 28.07
C SER A 307 -2.43 4.66 28.92
N LYS A 308 -1.62 4.94 29.93
CA LYS A 308 -1.68 6.15 30.77
C LYS A 308 -1.39 7.46 30.01
N TYR A 309 -0.73 7.40 28.85
CA TYR A 309 -0.34 8.56 28.03
C TYR A 309 -1.31 8.84 26.89
N ILE A 310 -2.19 7.91 26.55
CA ILE A 310 -3.09 8.07 25.41
C ILE A 310 -4.40 8.78 25.81
N ASN A 311 -5.11 9.28 24.81
CA ASN A 311 -6.43 9.88 25.01
C ASN A 311 -7.43 8.83 25.54
N LYS A 312 -8.34 9.25 26.43
CA LYS A 312 -9.35 8.37 27.07
C LYS A 312 -10.24 7.64 26.06
N ASP A 313 -10.50 8.26 24.93
CA ASP A 313 -11.24 7.68 23.81
C ASP A 313 -10.28 7.47 22.62
N ALA A 314 -9.36 6.53 22.79
CA ALA A 314 -8.30 6.25 21.82
C ALA A 314 -8.81 5.70 20.48
N LEU A 315 -10.07 5.27 20.41
CA LEU A 315 -10.74 4.80 19.19
C LEU A 315 -11.64 5.86 18.56
N ALA A 316 -11.89 6.99 19.24
CA ALA A 316 -12.57 8.11 18.59
C ALA A 316 -11.67 8.75 17.53
N PRO A 317 -12.22 9.27 16.43
CA PRO A 317 -11.47 10.05 15.47
C PRO A 317 -10.76 11.22 16.16
N ALA A 318 -9.51 11.03 16.51
CA ALA A 318 -8.67 12.08 17.06
C ALA A 318 -7.79 12.64 15.94
N THR A 319 -7.44 13.91 16.05
CA THR A 319 -6.64 14.61 15.04
C THR A 319 -5.14 14.27 15.12
N GLY A 320 -4.77 13.32 15.96
CA GLY A 320 -3.38 12.93 16.16
C GLY A 320 -2.53 14.09 16.69
N VAL A 321 -1.29 14.21 16.23
CA VAL A 321 -0.39 15.33 16.56
C VAL A 321 -0.87 16.67 15.96
N VAL A 322 -1.71 16.63 14.93
CA VAL A 322 -2.33 17.81 14.29
C VAL A 322 -3.51 18.29 15.12
N SER A 323 -3.22 18.73 16.34
CA SER A 323 -4.17 19.39 17.23
C SER A 323 -3.40 20.38 18.14
N ASP A 324 -4.08 21.40 18.67
CA ASP A 324 -3.45 22.34 19.58
C ASP A 324 -2.97 21.68 20.89
N LYS A 325 -3.62 20.58 21.29
CA LYS A 325 -3.39 19.85 22.55
C LYS A 325 -2.83 18.43 22.38
N GLY A 326 -2.34 18.07 21.21
CA GLY A 326 -1.62 16.82 20.99
C GLY A 326 -0.13 17.00 21.30
N GLY A 327 0.45 16.15 22.16
CA GLY A 327 1.88 16.16 22.47
C GLY A 327 2.71 15.41 21.44
N ALA A 328 2.23 14.23 21.05
CA ALA A 328 2.84 13.37 20.05
C ALA A 328 1.76 12.52 19.36
N GLY A 329 2.10 11.85 18.26
CA GLY A 329 1.20 10.94 17.56
C GLY A 329 1.92 10.03 16.58
N GLU A 330 1.30 8.89 16.23
CA GLU A 330 1.84 8.00 15.22
C GLU A 330 1.73 8.62 13.82
N GLY A 331 2.78 8.44 13.03
CA GLY A 331 2.86 8.93 11.66
C GLY A 331 3.86 8.16 10.81
N THR A 332 4.21 8.72 9.66
CA THR A 332 5.29 8.26 8.80
C THR A 332 6.19 9.42 8.42
N ILE A 333 7.43 9.13 8.03
CA ILE A 333 8.38 10.18 7.68
C ILE A 333 7.86 11.03 6.50
N GLY A 334 7.23 10.41 5.52
CA GLY A 334 6.61 11.10 4.38
C GLY A 334 5.43 12.00 4.77
N GLY A 335 4.82 11.77 5.95
CA GLY A 335 3.70 12.56 6.47
C GLY A 335 4.09 13.81 7.26
N ILE A 336 5.32 13.90 7.76
CA ILE A 336 5.76 14.96 8.71
C ILE A 336 5.50 16.37 8.18
N SER A 337 5.90 16.64 6.95
CA SER A 337 5.76 17.98 6.34
C SER A 337 4.31 18.43 6.24
N ARG A 338 3.46 17.53 5.73
CA ARG A 338 2.02 17.77 5.61
C ARG A 338 1.36 18.02 6.98
N ASP A 339 1.73 17.23 7.97
CA ASP A 339 1.14 17.32 9.30
C ASP A 339 1.62 18.58 10.02
N ARG A 340 2.89 18.98 9.83
CA ARG A 340 3.44 20.29 10.28
C ARG A 340 2.67 21.45 9.63
N GLN A 341 2.51 21.43 8.32
CA GLN A 341 1.77 22.48 7.61
C GLN A 341 0.34 22.60 8.12
N LYS A 342 -0.40 21.50 8.25
CA LYS A 342 -1.77 21.50 8.80
C LYS A 342 -1.82 22.06 10.22
N LEU A 343 -0.85 21.70 11.08
CA LEU A 343 -0.76 22.19 12.44
C LEU A 343 -0.56 23.71 12.46
N GLN A 344 0.35 24.22 11.63
CA GLN A 344 0.67 25.63 11.54
C GLN A 344 -0.47 26.46 10.93
N GLU A 345 -1.15 25.95 9.90
CA GLU A 345 -2.32 26.59 9.29
C GLU A 345 -3.49 26.70 10.28
N ALA A 346 -3.70 25.67 11.11
CA ALA A 346 -4.82 25.64 12.05
C ALA A 346 -4.57 26.43 13.35
N TYR A 347 -3.32 26.43 13.84
CA TYR A 347 -3.02 26.88 15.22
C TYR A 347 -1.87 27.89 15.33
N GLY A 348 -1.16 28.18 14.24
CA GLY A 348 -0.12 29.22 14.17
C GLY A 348 1.27 28.71 13.83
N THR A 349 2.05 29.58 13.20
CA THR A 349 3.38 29.26 12.62
C THR A 349 4.50 29.00 13.64
N GLY A 350 4.24 29.22 14.93
CA GLY A 350 5.19 28.89 16.00
C GLY A 350 5.20 27.42 16.42
N LEU A 351 4.26 26.62 15.89
CA LEU A 351 4.15 25.20 16.20
C LEU A 351 5.01 24.37 15.23
N ASP A 352 5.70 23.35 15.74
CA ASP A 352 6.61 22.52 14.95
C ASP A 352 6.55 21.06 15.36
N ILE A 353 6.86 20.18 14.40
CA ILE A 353 6.87 18.72 14.56
C ILE A 353 8.25 18.19 14.17
N GLU A 354 8.76 17.25 14.95
CA GLU A 354 9.97 16.47 14.64
C GLU A 354 9.68 14.98 14.64
N PRO A 355 10.37 14.16 13.81
CA PRO A 355 10.19 12.72 13.76
C PRO A 355 11.05 11.99 14.79
N PHE A 356 10.49 10.98 15.44
CA PHE A 356 11.21 9.94 16.15
C PHE A 356 10.97 8.59 15.45
N VAL A 357 11.96 8.08 14.73
CA VAL A 357 11.88 6.77 14.07
C VAL A 357 11.98 5.67 15.12
N TYR A 358 10.94 4.84 15.26
CA TYR A 358 10.88 3.84 16.33
C TYR A 358 11.04 2.40 15.84
N GLU A 359 11.08 2.15 14.52
CA GLU A 359 11.15 0.79 13.96
C GLU A 359 12.34 -0.02 14.46
N SER A 360 13.53 0.58 14.45
CA SER A 360 14.74 0.01 15.04
C SER A 360 15.77 1.10 15.34
N GLU A 361 16.71 0.81 16.24
CA GLU A 361 17.85 1.69 16.49
C GLU A 361 18.71 1.87 15.23
N ASP A 362 18.89 0.81 14.44
CA ASP A 362 19.67 0.88 13.21
C ASP A 362 19.00 1.76 12.14
N ALA A 363 17.67 1.68 11.97
CA ALA A 363 16.91 2.57 11.09
C ALA A 363 16.94 4.03 11.60
N ARG A 364 16.84 4.23 12.92
CA ARG A 364 16.96 5.56 13.55
C ARG A 364 18.33 6.17 13.32
N ASN A 365 19.38 5.35 13.35
CA ASN A 365 20.75 5.76 13.05
C ASN A 365 21.10 5.71 11.56
N MET A 366 20.11 5.53 10.68
CA MET A 366 20.25 5.53 9.21
C MET A 366 21.32 4.54 8.70
N LYS A 367 21.44 3.36 9.32
CA LYS A 367 22.37 2.33 8.85
C LYS A 367 21.86 1.67 7.57
N PRO A 368 22.75 1.29 6.63
CA PRO A 368 22.36 0.52 5.46
C PRO A 368 21.70 -0.81 5.84
N GLY A 369 20.68 -1.23 5.07
CA GLY A 369 20.00 -2.50 5.27
C GLY A 369 19.14 -2.57 6.53
N ALA A 370 18.70 -1.43 7.09
CA ALA A 370 17.91 -1.42 8.33
C ALA A 370 16.40 -1.20 8.11
N ILE A 371 15.97 -0.86 6.90
CA ILE A 371 14.54 -0.71 6.59
C ILE A 371 14.02 -2.03 6.03
N ARG A 372 13.04 -2.61 6.70
CA ARG A 372 12.38 -3.83 6.23
C ARG A 372 11.41 -3.54 5.09
N THR A 373 11.35 -4.41 4.09
CA THR A 373 10.38 -4.31 3.01
C THR A 373 10.02 -5.69 2.45
N ASP A 374 8.79 -5.85 1.98
CA ASP A 374 8.37 -6.98 1.14
C ASP A 374 8.37 -6.62 -0.35
N PHE A 375 8.78 -5.39 -0.68
CA PHE A 375 8.72 -4.81 -2.03
C PHE A 375 7.30 -4.76 -2.63
N ARG A 376 6.26 -4.90 -1.83
CA ARG A 376 4.89 -4.73 -2.32
C ARG A 376 4.47 -3.27 -2.27
N ALA A 377 3.82 -2.85 -3.34
CA ALA A 377 3.13 -1.58 -3.37
C ALA A 377 1.83 -1.66 -2.56
N ASN A 378 1.60 -0.65 -1.72
CA ASN A 378 0.32 -0.52 -1.02
C ASN A 378 -0.78 0.02 -1.94
N ASN A 379 -0.41 0.70 -3.02
CA ASN A 379 -1.31 1.35 -3.96
C ASN A 379 -1.03 0.86 -5.37
N SER A 380 -2.05 0.88 -6.21
CA SER A 380 -1.93 0.40 -7.57
C SER A 380 -2.87 1.12 -8.52
N VAL A 381 -2.48 1.18 -9.77
CA VAL A 381 -3.37 1.43 -10.88
C VAL A 381 -3.70 0.11 -11.54
N VAL A 382 -4.95 -0.07 -11.91
CA VAL A 382 -5.48 -1.25 -12.61
C VAL A 382 -6.14 -0.85 -13.92
N ILE A 383 -6.08 -1.75 -14.89
CA ILE A 383 -6.72 -1.60 -16.19
C ILE A 383 -7.80 -2.66 -16.30
N PRO A 384 -9.09 -2.30 -16.45
CA PRO A 384 -10.14 -3.28 -16.64
C PRO A 384 -9.90 -4.17 -17.86
N ALA A 385 -10.11 -5.47 -17.72
CA ALA A 385 -10.01 -6.41 -18.84
C ALA A 385 -10.99 -6.09 -19.99
N SER A 386 -12.07 -5.36 -19.70
CA SER A 386 -13.05 -4.88 -20.68
C SER A 386 -12.60 -3.62 -21.44
N SER A 387 -11.52 -2.93 -21.03
CA SER A 387 -11.02 -1.75 -21.73
C SER A 387 -10.64 -2.10 -23.19
N LYS A 388 -10.96 -1.21 -24.10
CA LYS A 388 -10.56 -1.30 -25.51
C LYS A 388 -9.25 -0.61 -25.82
N ASN A 389 -8.67 0.07 -24.81
CA ASN A 389 -7.53 0.97 -24.96
C ASN A 389 -6.30 0.49 -24.16
N ILE A 390 -6.20 -0.80 -23.79
CA ILE A 390 -5.13 -1.31 -22.91
C ILE A 390 -3.74 -0.92 -23.42
N ASP A 391 -3.43 -1.17 -24.69
CA ASP A 391 -2.10 -0.85 -25.26
C ASP A 391 -1.83 0.68 -25.25
N ARG A 392 -2.85 1.52 -25.53
CA ARG A 392 -2.72 2.97 -25.45
C ARG A 392 -2.54 3.44 -24.01
N THR A 393 -3.24 2.84 -23.08
CA THR A 393 -3.09 3.11 -21.64
C THR A 393 -1.66 2.78 -21.18
N MET A 394 -1.12 1.66 -21.61
CA MET A 394 0.26 1.28 -21.27
C MET A 394 1.31 2.18 -21.95
N LYS A 395 1.05 2.70 -23.17
CA LYS A 395 1.89 3.74 -23.79
C LYS A 395 1.83 5.06 -23.02
N PHE A 396 0.68 5.42 -22.43
CA PHE A 396 0.59 6.57 -21.54
C PHE A 396 1.46 6.37 -20.27
N PHE A 397 1.40 5.21 -19.63
CA PHE A 397 2.24 4.94 -18.46
C PHE A 397 3.72 4.85 -18.81
N ASP A 398 4.07 4.29 -19.97
CA ASP A 398 5.43 4.31 -20.46
C ASP A 398 5.94 5.76 -20.65
N TRP A 399 5.13 6.62 -21.26
CA TRP A 399 5.42 8.04 -21.40
C TRP A 399 5.54 8.74 -20.05
N LEU A 400 4.59 8.51 -19.15
CA LEU A 400 4.57 9.11 -17.81
C LEU A 400 5.84 8.80 -17.03
N PHE A 401 6.29 7.55 -17.05
CA PHE A 401 7.47 7.09 -16.31
C PHE A 401 8.78 7.16 -17.10
N SER A 402 8.79 7.71 -18.32
CA SER A 402 10.00 7.80 -19.15
C SER A 402 10.95 8.92 -18.73
N SER A 403 10.49 9.93 -18.02
CA SER A 403 11.32 11.05 -17.56
C SER A 403 10.72 11.74 -16.35
N LYS A 404 11.58 12.41 -15.55
CA LYS A 404 11.11 13.26 -14.46
C LYS A 404 10.18 14.37 -14.93
N ALA A 405 10.45 14.99 -16.07
CA ALA A 405 9.60 16.08 -16.59
C ALA A 405 8.17 15.61 -16.89
N ASN A 406 8.00 14.43 -17.48
CA ASN A 406 6.68 13.86 -17.75
C ASN A 406 5.96 13.45 -16.45
N HIS A 407 6.71 12.84 -15.54
CA HIS A 407 6.23 12.41 -14.24
C HIS A 407 5.79 13.63 -13.37
N ASP A 408 6.66 14.63 -13.25
CA ASP A 408 6.43 15.83 -12.45
C ASP A 408 5.22 16.64 -12.94
N LEU A 409 4.93 16.61 -14.25
CA LEU A 409 3.75 17.28 -14.80
C LEU A 409 2.45 16.76 -14.15
N PHE A 410 2.35 15.46 -13.89
CA PHE A 410 1.19 14.88 -13.20
C PHE A 410 1.33 14.89 -11.68
N GLU A 411 2.53 14.74 -11.14
CA GLU A 411 2.73 14.71 -9.69
C GLU A 411 2.67 16.11 -9.06
N LEU A 412 3.36 17.09 -9.67
CA LEU A 412 3.57 18.42 -9.10
C LEU A 412 2.87 19.54 -9.91
N GLY A 413 2.42 19.24 -11.15
CA GLY A 413 1.87 20.21 -12.05
C GLY A 413 2.92 20.94 -12.91
N ILE A 414 2.61 22.13 -13.37
CA ILE A 414 3.44 22.91 -14.30
C ILE A 414 4.59 23.57 -13.55
N GLU A 415 5.83 23.25 -13.94
CA GLU A 415 7.05 23.86 -13.40
C GLU A 415 7.06 25.38 -13.66
N GLY A 416 7.51 26.16 -12.67
CA GLY A 416 7.48 27.63 -12.69
C GLY A 416 6.12 28.23 -12.33
N GLU A 417 5.03 27.46 -12.38
CA GLU A 417 3.69 27.88 -11.92
C GLU A 417 3.33 27.26 -10.56
N HIS A 418 3.30 25.93 -10.47
CA HIS A 418 2.86 25.21 -9.26
C HIS A 418 4.04 24.86 -8.34
N TRP A 419 5.22 24.68 -8.90
CA TRP A 419 6.46 24.32 -8.21
C TRP A 419 7.68 24.82 -8.99
N VAL A 420 8.84 24.78 -8.35
CA VAL A 420 10.14 25.05 -8.97
C VAL A 420 11.15 23.98 -8.56
N ALA A 421 12.02 23.57 -9.49
CA ALA A 421 13.05 22.59 -9.22
C ALA A 421 14.08 23.15 -8.22
N ASP A 422 14.56 22.29 -7.33
CA ASP A 422 15.65 22.55 -6.38
C ASP A 422 16.69 21.41 -6.49
N GLY A 423 17.54 21.50 -7.49
CA GLY A 423 18.43 20.43 -7.93
C GLY A 423 17.70 19.29 -8.64
N ASP A 424 18.37 18.14 -8.78
CA ASP A 424 17.86 17.02 -9.58
C ASP A 424 16.73 16.26 -8.90
N ASN A 425 16.68 16.24 -7.57
CA ASN A 425 15.77 15.41 -6.79
C ASN A 425 14.89 16.20 -5.83
N GLY A 426 15.03 17.54 -5.78
CA GLY A 426 14.24 18.41 -4.90
C GLY A 426 13.27 19.30 -5.68
N TYR A 427 12.29 19.83 -4.95
CA TYR A 427 11.43 20.91 -5.41
C TYR A 427 11.05 21.84 -4.27
N LYS A 428 10.69 23.06 -4.62
CA LYS A 428 10.10 24.05 -3.70
C LYS A 428 8.70 24.40 -4.14
N THR A 429 7.89 24.74 -3.17
CA THR A 429 6.52 25.20 -3.39
C THR A 429 6.49 26.64 -3.92
N THR A 430 5.38 26.98 -4.58
CA THR A 430 5.08 28.36 -5.03
C THR A 430 3.75 28.82 -4.42
N ALA A 431 3.38 30.06 -4.63
CA ALA A 431 2.08 30.61 -4.22
C ALA A 431 0.90 29.88 -4.89
N ASN A 432 1.14 29.17 -6.00
CA ASN A 432 0.11 28.46 -6.77
C ASN A 432 0.09 26.94 -6.50
N THR A 433 0.98 26.40 -5.68
CA THR A 433 1.02 24.95 -5.35
C THR A 433 -0.35 24.45 -4.87
N THR A 434 -1.07 25.25 -4.09
CA THR A 434 -2.40 24.89 -3.59
C THR A 434 -3.48 24.76 -4.67
N LYS A 435 -3.24 25.26 -5.91
CA LYS A 435 -4.16 25.11 -7.03
C LYS A 435 -4.03 23.74 -7.72
N TYR A 436 -2.89 23.07 -7.52
CA TYR A 436 -2.66 21.73 -8.05
C TYR A 436 -2.21 20.79 -6.92
N GLN A 437 -3.16 20.39 -6.10
CA GLN A 437 -2.97 19.38 -5.05
C GLN A 437 -3.46 18.02 -5.56
N PHE A 438 -2.74 17.47 -6.53
CA PHE A 438 -2.98 16.11 -7.00
C PHE A 438 -2.63 15.09 -5.89
N GLN A 439 -3.27 13.92 -5.91
CA GLN A 439 -2.97 12.85 -4.98
C GLN A 439 -2.04 11.84 -5.65
N PRO A 440 -0.70 11.95 -5.47
CA PRO A 440 0.26 11.19 -6.27
C PRO A 440 0.18 9.68 -6.06
N TYR A 441 -0.28 9.25 -4.88
CA TYR A 441 -0.43 7.82 -4.55
C TYR A 441 -1.45 7.08 -5.41
N GLU A 442 -2.27 7.81 -6.18
CA GLU A 442 -3.27 7.22 -7.07
C GLU A 442 -2.77 7.00 -8.49
N LEU A 443 -1.66 7.61 -8.90
CA LEU A 443 -1.23 7.54 -10.30
C LEU A 443 0.28 7.57 -10.52
N THR A 444 1.05 8.32 -9.71
CA THR A 444 2.41 8.71 -10.08
C THR A 444 3.50 8.15 -9.18
N TRP A 445 3.25 7.82 -7.91
CA TRP A 445 4.29 7.43 -6.97
C TRP A 445 5.28 6.42 -7.55
N ASN A 446 6.53 6.85 -7.64
CA ASN A 446 7.65 6.03 -8.08
C ASN A 446 8.96 6.52 -7.42
N PRO A 447 9.71 5.68 -6.68
CA PRO A 447 10.87 6.12 -5.91
C PRO A 447 12.03 6.64 -6.78
N SER A 448 12.11 6.24 -8.06
CA SER A 448 13.16 6.68 -8.98
C SER A 448 12.87 8.04 -9.64
N LEU A 449 11.62 8.50 -9.62
CA LEU A 449 11.16 9.70 -10.31
C LEU A 449 10.66 10.80 -9.38
N SER A 450 9.96 10.44 -8.29
CA SER A 450 9.38 11.40 -7.35
C SER A 450 10.43 12.31 -6.72
N ARG A 451 10.08 13.60 -6.58
CA ARG A 451 10.96 14.62 -5.97
C ARG A 451 10.63 14.82 -4.50
N LEU A 452 11.63 15.19 -3.73
CA LEU A 452 11.49 15.58 -2.33
C LEU A 452 11.18 17.08 -2.21
N ASN A 453 10.20 17.44 -1.39
CA ASN A 453 9.98 18.83 -1.03
C ASN A 453 11.17 19.35 -0.20
N SER A 454 11.89 20.33 -0.72
CA SER A 454 13.09 20.94 -0.07
C SER A 454 12.75 21.93 1.06
N ASP A 455 11.47 22.28 1.23
CA ASP A 455 11.02 23.18 2.31
C ASP A 455 10.87 22.45 3.65
N GLN A 456 11.53 21.31 3.81
CA GLN A 456 11.49 20.49 5.02
C GLN A 456 12.66 20.80 5.96
N ASP A 457 12.48 20.45 7.24
CA ASP A 457 13.58 20.50 8.18
C ASP A 457 14.68 19.48 7.85
N PRO A 458 15.95 19.77 8.22
CA PRO A 458 17.08 18.90 7.86
C PRO A 458 16.96 17.46 8.38
N ALA A 459 16.36 17.24 9.56
CA ALA A 459 16.23 15.90 10.12
C ALA A 459 15.26 15.06 9.31
N THR A 460 14.09 15.61 8.98
CA THR A 460 13.12 14.97 8.08
C THR A 460 13.73 14.69 6.70
N MET A 461 14.44 15.68 6.12
CA MET A 461 15.08 15.53 4.82
C MET A 461 16.11 14.39 4.80
N ASN A 462 16.93 14.25 5.86
CA ASN A 462 17.91 13.17 5.95
C ASN A 462 17.22 11.78 5.93
N TYR A 463 16.13 11.62 6.69
CA TYR A 463 15.36 10.35 6.68
C TYR A 463 14.68 10.09 5.32
N LEU A 464 14.17 11.12 4.67
CA LEU A 464 13.57 10.98 3.34
C LEU A 464 14.62 10.53 2.31
N GLN A 465 15.80 11.14 2.31
CA GLN A 465 16.92 10.73 1.45
C GLN A 465 17.40 9.32 1.77
N TYR A 466 17.46 8.96 3.06
CA TYR A 466 17.79 7.60 3.48
C TYR A 466 16.77 6.58 2.96
N ALA A 467 15.46 6.90 3.01
CA ALA A 467 14.40 6.02 2.53
C ALA A 467 14.33 5.89 1.00
N LEU A 468 14.92 6.81 0.22
CA LEU A 468 14.98 6.69 -1.25
C LEU A 468 16.09 5.75 -1.75
N ASP A 469 17.10 5.42 -0.93
CA ASP A 469 18.24 4.61 -1.36
C ASP A 469 17.99 3.12 -1.12
N ASN A 470 17.91 2.33 -2.19
CA ASN A 470 17.63 0.89 -2.16
C ASN A 470 18.56 0.08 -1.25
N LYS A 471 19.83 0.50 -1.07
CA LYS A 471 20.77 -0.20 -0.18
C LYS A 471 20.37 -0.18 1.29
N ASN A 472 19.42 0.68 1.68
CA ASN A 472 18.94 0.83 3.04
C ASN A 472 17.82 -0.17 3.40
N TYR A 473 17.35 -0.93 2.39
CA TYR A 473 16.30 -1.93 2.59
C TYR A 473 16.86 -3.35 2.70
N PHE A 474 16.18 -4.16 3.49
CA PHE A 474 16.32 -5.61 3.47
C PHE A 474 14.96 -6.27 3.21
N GLN A 475 15.00 -7.36 2.45
CA GLN A 475 13.80 -8.11 2.11
C GLN A 475 13.40 -9.04 3.28
N ILE A 476 12.14 -8.95 3.72
CA ILE A 476 11.61 -9.85 4.75
C ILE A 476 11.37 -11.25 4.20
N ALA A 477 11.32 -12.22 5.11
CA ALA A 477 10.92 -13.58 4.76
C ALA A 477 9.50 -13.61 4.17
N LEU A 478 9.27 -14.52 3.23
CA LEU A 478 8.01 -14.71 2.52
C LEU A 478 7.54 -13.46 1.76
N SER A 479 8.48 -12.62 1.33
CA SER A 479 8.18 -11.51 0.44
C SER A 479 7.51 -12.01 -0.84
N GLY A 480 6.35 -11.42 -1.18
CA GLY A 480 5.54 -11.90 -2.33
C GLY A 480 4.55 -13.03 -1.98
N PHE A 481 4.63 -13.66 -0.82
CA PHE A 481 3.63 -14.65 -0.40
C PHE A 481 2.27 -14.01 -0.12
N ILE A 482 1.20 -14.59 -0.67
CA ILE A 482 -0.20 -14.19 -0.42
C ILE A 482 -0.95 -15.44 0.07
N PHE A 483 -1.54 -15.35 1.25
CA PHE A 483 -2.37 -16.44 1.77
C PHE A 483 -3.72 -16.47 1.04
N ASP A 484 -4.05 -17.59 0.37
CA ASP A 484 -5.38 -17.84 -0.15
C ASP A 484 -6.29 -18.35 0.97
N SER A 485 -7.21 -17.51 1.41
CA SER A 485 -8.16 -17.85 2.49
C SER A 485 -9.35 -18.72 2.04
N LYS A 486 -9.56 -18.93 0.73
CA LYS A 486 -10.71 -19.67 0.21
C LYS A 486 -10.85 -21.10 0.77
N PRO A 487 -9.78 -21.91 0.89
CA PRO A 487 -9.87 -23.27 1.42
C PRO A 487 -10.39 -23.35 2.87
N VAL A 488 -10.25 -22.27 3.65
CA VAL A 488 -10.59 -22.19 5.08
C VAL A 488 -11.58 -21.09 5.40
N ALA A 489 -12.31 -20.62 4.40
CA ALA A 489 -13.24 -19.50 4.53
C ALA A 489 -14.34 -19.76 5.57
N THR A 490 -14.77 -21.01 5.74
CA THR A 490 -15.79 -21.41 6.72
C THR A 490 -15.28 -21.24 8.16
N GLU A 491 -14.05 -21.64 8.43
CA GLU A 491 -13.39 -21.50 9.74
C GLU A 491 -13.12 -20.03 10.04
N LEU A 492 -12.56 -19.32 9.09
CA LEU A 492 -12.29 -17.88 9.22
C LEU A 492 -13.55 -17.07 9.49
N ALA A 493 -14.67 -17.39 8.85
CA ALA A 493 -15.94 -16.72 9.12
C ALA A 493 -16.44 -16.88 10.57
N LYS A 494 -16.05 -17.97 11.27
CA LYS A 494 -16.37 -18.19 12.69
C LYS A 494 -15.37 -17.55 13.64
N ILE A 495 -14.08 -17.49 13.23
CA ILE A 495 -12.97 -17.04 14.06
C ILE A 495 -12.83 -15.52 14.01
N LYS A 496 -12.86 -14.93 12.81
CA LYS A 496 -12.52 -13.52 12.61
C LYS A 496 -13.35 -12.53 13.44
N PRO A 497 -14.68 -12.67 13.59
CA PRO A 497 -15.44 -11.73 14.43
C PRO A 497 -14.98 -11.71 15.89
N LYS A 498 -14.58 -12.87 16.43
CA LYS A 498 -14.08 -12.99 17.81
C LYS A 498 -12.67 -12.38 17.94
N PHE A 499 -11.83 -12.62 16.94
CA PHE A 499 -10.50 -12.03 16.87
C PHE A 499 -10.57 -10.51 16.81
N ASP A 500 -11.40 -9.97 15.91
CA ASP A 500 -11.55 -8.53 15.71
C ASP A 500 -12.08 -7.82 16.96
N GLU A 501 -13.03 -8.43 17.68
CA GLU A 501 -13.54 -7.90 18.94
C GLU A 501 -12.44 -7.74 20.00
N VAL A 502 -11.65 -8.79 20.20
CA VAL A 502 -10.56 -8.79 21.19
C VAL A 502 -9.41 -7.87 20.74
N GLU A 503 -9.09 -7.87 19.45
CA GLU A 503 -8.05 -6.99 18.90
C GLU A 503 -8.38 -5.50 19.16
N GLN A 504 -9.64 -5.08 18.99
CA GLN A 504 -10.06 -3.69 19.28
C GLN A 504 -9.81 -3.31 20.75
N ILE A 505 -9.97 -4.25 21.67
CA ILE A 505 -9.69 -4.04 23.09
C ILE A 505 -8.18 -3.96 23.35
N LEU A 506 -7.42 -4.90 22.79
CA LEU A 506 -5.98 -5.01 23.03
C LEU A 506 -5.19 -3.85 22.42
N LYS A 507 -5.65 -3.28 21.30
CA LYS A 507 -4.90 -2.20 20.64
C LYS A 507 -4.94 -0.85 21.35
N VAL A 508 -5.80 -0.68 22.36
CA VAL A 508 -5.80 0.54 23.22
C VAL A 508 -5.03 0.35 24.51
N GLY A 509 -4.60 -0.88 24.84
CA GLY A 509 -3.79 -1.16 26.02
C GLY A 509 -4.51 -1.01 27.36
N TYR A 510 -5.85 -0.90 27.40
CA TYR A 510 -6.57 -0.73 28.68
C TYR A 510 -6.81 -2.04 29.42
N GLU A 511 -6.71 -3.19 28.74
CA GLU A 511 -6.89 -4.50 29.37
C GLU A 511 -5.60 -4.97 30.02
N LYS A 512 -5.57 -4.90 31.35
CA LYS A 512 -4.38 -5.31 32.14
C LYS A 512 -4.15 -6.83 32.11
N ASN A 513 -5.24 -7.61 31.99
CA ASN A 513 -5.19 -9.06 31.91
C ASN A 513 -5.17 -9.53 30.44
N TRP A 514 -4.48 -8.77 29.59
CA TRP A 514 -4.44 -9.00 28.15
C TRP A 514 -4.05 -10.45 27.77
N LEU A 515 -3.13 -11.07 28.53
CA LEU A 515 -2.68 -12.43 28.27
C LEU A 515 -3.78 -13.45 28.50
N GLU A 516 -4.52 -13.34 29.61
CA GLU A 516 -5.67 -14.22 29.90
C GLU A 516 -6.77 -14.05 28.84
N MET A 517 -7.02 -12.80 28.41
CA MET A 517 -7.95 -12.51 27.33
C MET A 517 -7.50 -13.15 26.01
N ALA A 518 -6.22 -13.03 25.66
CA ALA A 518 -5.65 -13.64 24.47
C ALA A 518 -5.74 -15.17 24.50
N GLN A 519 -5.43 -15.80 25.64
CA GLN A 519 -5.55 -17.25 25.82
C GLN A 519 -7.02 -17.73 25.74
N SER A 520 -7.96 -16.96 26.31
CA SER A 520 -9.39 -17.25 26.18
C SER A 520 -9.86 -17.15 24.73
N LEU A 521 -9.41 -16.12 24.00
CA LEU A 521 -9.66 -15.98 22.57
C LEU A 521 -9.09 -17.18 21.78
N ASN A 522 -7.84 -17.55 22.05
CA ASN A 522 -7.18 -18.67 21.36
C ASN A 522 -7.96 -19.98 21.53
N LYS A 523 -8.43 -20.28 22.76
CA LYS A 523 -9.29 -21.43 23.01
C LYS A 523 -10.57 -21.38 22.16
N GLN A 524 -11.25 -20.23 22.10
CA GLN A 524 -12.47 -20.07 21.31
C GLN A 524 -12.19 -20.22 19.80
N MET A 525 -11.01 -19.76 19.33
CA MET A 525 -10.58 -19.94 17.95
C MET A 525 -10.28 -21.40 17.64
N ARG A 526 -9.62 -22.14 18.54
CA ARG A 526 -9.39 -23.59 18.42
C ARG A 526 -10.70 -24.37 18.31
N ASP A 527 -11.67 -24.05 19.17
CA ASP A 527 -13.02 -24.64 19.12
C ASP A 527 -13.77 -24.31 17.81
N SER A 528 -13.32 -23.28 17.07
CA SER A 528 -13.92 -22.80 15.83
C SER A 528 -13.15 -23.22 14.57
N GLY A 529 -12.05 -23.99 14.70
CA GLY A 529 -11.28 -24.52 13.58
C GLY A 529 -9.93 -23.86 13.33
N LEU A 530 -9.32 -23.20 14.32
CA LEU A 530 -8.00 -22.57 14.20
C LEU A 530 -6.93 -23.50 13.64
N GLU A 531 -6.93 -24.78 14.07
CA GLU A 531 -5.94 -25.75 13.61
C GLU A 531 -6.05 -26.08 12.12
N THR A 532 -7.28 -26.05 11.57
CA THR A 532 -7.49 -26.19 10.13
C THR A 532 -6.89 -25.01 9.38
N VAL A 533 -7.08 -23.79 9.88
CA VAL A 533 -6.49 -22.57 9.29
C VAL A 533 -4.95 -22.63 9.39
N ARG A 534 -4.40 -23.01 10.56
CA ARG A 534 -2.95 -23.18 10.77
C ARG A 534 -2.34 -24.16 9.79
N ALA A 535 -2.98 -25.32 9.62
CA ALA A 535 -2.51 -26.34 8.69
C ALA A 535 -2.50 -25.85 7.24
N GLU A 536 -3.50 -25.08 6.83
CA GLU A 536 -3.54 -24.50 5.49
C GLU A 536 -2.47 -23.41 5.31
N VAL A 537 -2.22 -22.57 6.34
CA VAL A 537 -1.10 -21.60 6.32
C VAL A 537 0.22 -22.31 6.11
N LEU A 538 0.53 -23.34 6.91
CA LEU A 538 1.77 -24.11 6.81
C LEU A 538 1.94 -24.76 5.42
N LYS A 539 0.87 -25.34 4.89
CA LYS A 539 0.83 -25.96 3.57
C LYS A 539 1.12 -24.96 2.45
N GLN A 540 0.45 -23.81 2.46
CA GLN A 540 0.62 -22.80 1.40
C GLN A 540 2.00 -22.15 1.47
N VAL A 541 2.49 -21.84 2.66
CA VAL A 541 3.86 -21.30 2.83
C VAL A 541 4.89 -22.30 2.33
N GLN A 542 4.78 -23.60 2.68
CA GLN A 542 5.72 -24.59 2.17
C GLN A 542 5.66 -24.71 0.65
N ALA A 543 4.46 -24.72 0.05
CA ALA A 543 4.30 -24.75 -1.39
C ALA A 543 4.94 -23.53 -2.08
N TYR A 544 4.82 -22.33 -1.48
CA TYR A 544 5.48 -21.13 -1.97
C TYR A 544 7.02 -21.24 -1.95
N LEU A 545 7.58 -21.76 -0.85
CA LEU A 545 9.02 -21.98 -0.73
C LEU A 545 9.52 -23.05 -1.71
N ASP A 546 8.77 -24.15 -1.90
CA ASP A 546 9.09 -25.21 -2.86
C ASP A 546 9.08 -24.71 -4.31
N ALA A 547 8.26 -23.69 -4.62
CA ALA A 547 8.23 -23.01 -5.91
C ALA A 547 9.36 -21.98 -6.11
N GLY A 548 10.27 -21.83 -5.15
CA GLY A 548 11.39 -20.89 -5.22
C GLY A 548 11.13 -19.52 -4.60
N GLY A 549 10.03 -19.36 -3.88
CA GLY A 549 9.78 -18.19 -3.03
C GLY A 549 10.82 -18.04 -1.90
N LYS A 550 10.99 -16.82 -1.41
CA LYS A 550 11.99 -16.47 -0.39
C LYS A 550 11.32 -15.94 0.87
#